data_e3e393ae7ef4cfddc68100e732e2860f
#
_entry.id   e3e393ae7ef4cfddc68100e732e2860f
#
_cell.length_a   1.000
_cell.length_b   1.000
_cell.length_c   1.000
_cell.angle_alpha   90.00
_cell.angle_beta   90.00
_cell.angle_gamma   90.00
#
_symmetry.space_group_name_H-M   'P 1'
#
loop_
_entity.id
_entity.type
_entity.pdbx_description
1 polymer ?
#
loop_
_entity_poly.entity_id
_entity_poly.type
_entity_poly.pdbx_seq_one_letter_code
_entity_poly.pdbx_strand_id
1 'polypeptide(L)'
;MMILKSFVVLSFLTSFHSVENQKVVPAPPKIISFDTDYPKNGIWVQIPKGAKKIKFNVRAENTETVLFWIMPTGTQTWKERKLIGYDIKEDDKDNQFSITWTIERPSLLDHVHIQALGEGIANDTINLIRE
;
A
#
# COMPACT_ATOMS: atom_id res chain seq x y z
N MET A 1 -36.60 -23.80 41.52
CA MET A 1 -36.51 -24.11 40.11
C MET A 1 -36.21 -22.90 39.24
N MET A 2 -36.87 -21.82 39.46
CA MET A 2 -36.61 -20.57 38.71
C MET A 2 -35.24 -19.99 38.97
N ILE A 3 -34.72 -20.15 40.15
CA ILE A 3 -33.44 -19.62 40.59
C ILE A 3 -32.29 -20.31 39.81
N LEU A 4 -32.47 -21.58 39.51
CA LEU A 4 -31.46 -22.35 38.74
C LEU A 4 -31.31 -21.81 37.31
N LYS A 5 -32.38 -21.41 36.69
CA LYS A 5 -32.37 -20.89 35.33
C LYS A 5 -31.62 -19.54 35.28
N SER A 6 -31.84 -18.70 36.24
CA SER A 6 -31.13 -17.41 36.30
C SER A 6 -29.65 -17.59 36.50
N PHE A 7 -29.28 -18.57 37.27
CA PHE A 7 -27.88 -18.87 37.54
C PHE A 7 -27.11 -19.28 36.27
N VAL A 8 -27.75 -20.14 35.47
CA VAL A 8 -27.14 -20.62 34.22
C VAL A 8 -26.94 -19.49 33.22
N VAL A 9 -27.89 -18.59 33.13
CA VAL A 9 -27.79 -17.42 32.26
C VAL A 9 -26.63 -16.52 32.63
N LEU A 10 -26.42 -16.33 33.91
CA LEU A 10 -25.31 -15.48 34.38
C LEU A 10 -23.94 -16.07 34.03
N SER A 11 -23.78 -17.36 34.19
CA SER A 11 -22.54 -18.04 33.84
C SER A 11 -22.22 -17.93 32.35
N PHE A 12 -23.25 -18.02 31.56
CA PHE A 12 -23.10 -17.89 30.10
C PHE A 12 -22.62 -16.52 29.69
N LEU A 13 -23.18 -15.47 30.27
CA LEU A 13 -22.77 -14.11 29.96
C LEU A 13 -21.31 -13.83 30.34
N THR A 14 -20.86 -14.37 31.45
CA THR A 14 -19.48 -14.20 31.87
C THR A 14 -18.51 -14.84 30.89
N SER A 15 -18.81 -16.01 30.40
CA SER A 15 -17.98 -16.69 29.42
C SER A 15 -17.88 -15.91 28.10
N PHE A 16 -18.98 -15.30 27.71
CA PHE A 16 -19.04 -14.52 26.48
C PHE A 16 -18.13 -13.28 26.56
N HIS A 17 -18.11 -12.61 27.70
CA HIS A 17 -17.25 -11.46 27.89
C HIS A 17 -15.77 -11.81 27.80
N SER A 18 -15.36 -12.94 28.27
CA SER A 18 -13.97 -13.38 28.19
C SER A 18 -13.50 -13.53 26.76
N VAL A 19 -14.35 -14.01 25.88
CA VAL A 19 -14.02 -14.19 24.46
C VAL A 19 -13.87 -12.85 23.76
N GLU A 20 -14.71 -11.87 24.08
CA GLU A 20 -14.65 -10.55 23.44
C GLU A 20 -13.38 -9.78 23.75
N ASN A 21 -12.77 -10.03 24.89
CA ASN A 21 -11.56 -9.34 25.29
C ASN A 21 -10.32 -9.83 24.55
N GLN A 22 -10.43 -10.89 23.80
CA GLN A 22 -9.32 -11.42 23.02
C GLN A 22 -9.40 -10.91 21.58
N LYS A 23 -9.32 -9.62 21.40
CA LYS A 23 -9.33 -9.03 20.06
C LYS A 23 -8.00 -9.27 19.37
N VAL A 24 -8.09 -9.67 18.11
CA VAL A 24 -6.93 -9.72 17.25
C VAL A 24 -6.55 -8.29 16.89
N VAL A 25 -5.31 -7.91 17.18
CA VAL A 25 -4.79 -6.61 16.77
C VAL A 25 -4.59 -6.66 15.25
N PRO A 26 -5.15 -5.70 14.49
CA PRO A 26 -4.93 -5.69 13.05
C PRO A 26 -3.45 -5.58 12.72
N ALA A 27 -3.02 -6.35 11.74
CA ALA A 27 -1.64 -6.30 11.29
C ALA A 27 -1.37 -5.02 10.50
N PRO A 28 -0.16 -4.44 10.60
CA PRO A 28 0.19 -3.27 9.82
C PRO A 28 0.33 -3.61 8.34
N PRO A 29 0.26 -2.60 7.45
CA PRO A 29 0.50 -2.82 6.03
C PRO A 29 1.89 -3.40 5.78
N LYS A 30 1.98 -4.27 4.77
CA LYS A 30 3.23 -4.89 4.36
C LYS A 30 3.32 -4.88 2.85
N ILE A 31 4.31 -4.20 2.31
CA ILE A 31 4.57 -4.19 0.86
C ILE A 31 5.36 -5.44 0.50
N ILE A 32 4.78 -6.25 -0.37
CA ILE A 32 5.40 -7.49 -0.85
C ILE A 32 6.26 -7.21 -2.09
N SER A 33 5.75 -6.38 -2.99
CA SER A 33 6.47 -6.03 -4.21
C SER A 33 6.04 -4.66 -4.71
N PHE A 34 6.97 -3.98 -5.36
CA PHE A 34 6.72 -2.73 -6.07
C PHE A 34 7.57 -2.72 -7.34
N ASP A 35 6.91 -2.76 -8.48
CA ASP A 35 7.58 -2.81 -9.77
C ASP A 35 6.80 -2.06 -10.84
N THR A 36 7.34 -2.05 -12.04
CA THR A 36 6.69 -1.45 -13.20
C THR A 36 6.68 -2.47 -14.34
N ASP A 37 6.05 -2.09 -15.45
CA ASP A 37 6.09 -2.85 -16.70
C ASP A 37 7.42 -2.72 -17.45
N TYR A 38 8.39 -1.98 -16.91
CA TYR A 38 9.73 -1.87 -17.46
C TYR A 38 10.75 -2.54 -16.54
N PRO A 39 11.84 -3.08 -17.10
CA PRO A 39 12.82 -3.82 -16.32
C PRO A 39 13.71 -2.91 -15.50
N LYS A 40 14.20 -3.44 -14.37
CA LYS A 40 15.24 -2.79 -13.58
C LYS A 40 16.62 -3.16 -14.11
N ASN A 41 17.50 -2.18 -14.11
CA ASN A 41 18.92 -2.39 -14.30
C ASN A 41 19.63 -1.82 -13.07
N GLY A 42 20.06 -2.71 -12.17
CA GLY A 42 20.55 -2.30 -10.87
C GLY A 42 19.45 -1.68 -10.03
N ILE A 43 19.66 -0.47 -9.57
CA ILE A 43 18.67 0.27 -8.74
C ILE A 43 17.72 1.12 -9.58
N TRP A 44 17.90 1.12 -10.91
CA TRP A 44 17.16 1.99 -11.82
C TRP A 44 16.17 1.22 -12.66
N VAL A 45 14.96 1.75 -12.78
CA VAL A 45 14.01 1.33 -13.80
C VAL A 45 14.29 2.15 -15.04
N GLN A 46 14.66 1.49 -16.13
CA GLN A 46 15.00 2.17 -17.36
C GLN A 46 13.79 2.32 -18.26
N ILE A 47 13.42 3.56 -18.52
CA ILE A 47 12.26 3.89 -19.34
C ILE A 47 12.71 4.21 -20.74
N PRO A 48 12.20 3.49 -21.76
CA PRO A 48 12.56 3.77 -23.17
C PRO A 48 12.13 5.18 -23.58
N LYS A 49 12.89 5.76 -24.50
CA LYS A 49 12.62 7.12 -24.98
C LYS A 49 11.23 7.32 -25.57
N GLY A 50 10.70 6.30 -26.22
CA GLY A 50 9.38 6.39 -26.84
C GLY A 50 8.21 6.08 -25.92
N ALA A 51 8.46 5.66 -24.71
CA ALA A 51 7.41 5.28 -23.78
C ALA A 51 6.61 6.50 -23.34
N LYS A 52 5.29 6.40 -23.41
CA LYS A 52 4.39 7.49 -23.03
C LYS A 52 3.75 7.26 -21.69
N LYS A 53 3.75 6.02 -21.19
CA LYS A 53 3.08 5.63 -19.96
C LYS A 53 3.93 4.65 -19.20
N ILE A 54 3.79 4.69 -17.88
CA ILE A 54 4.38 3.69 -16.98
C ILE A 54 3.25 3.14 -16.12
N LYS A 55 3.16 1.82 -16.03
CA LYS A 55 2.26 1.18 -15.08
C LYS A 55 3.05 0.79 -13.85
N PHE A 56 2.62 1.28 -12.69
CA PHE A 56 3.18 0.91 -11.41
C PHE A 56 2.33 -0.18 -10.78
N ASN A 57 2.96 -1.25 -10.33
CA ASN A 57 2.29 -2.39 -9.72
C ASN A 57 2.80 -2.58 -8.31
N VAL A 58 1.86 -2.69 -7.38
CA VAL A 58 2.15 -2.91 -5.97
C VAL A 58 1.38 -4.10 -5.47
N ARG A 59 2.05 -4.96 -4.73
CA ARG A 59 1.39 -6.00 -3.96
C ARG A 59 1.64 -5.71 -2.50
N ALA A 60 0.56 -5.56 -1.74
CA ALA A 60 0.64 -5.18 -0.33
C ALA A 60 -0.46 -5.83 0.48
N GLU A 61 -0.09 -6.39 1.63
CA GLU A 61 -1.01 -7.02 2.56
C GLU A 61 -1.48 -6.01 3.60
N ASN A 62 -2.69 -6.21 4.14
CA ASN A 62 -3.27 -5.38 5.19
C ASN A 62 -3.35 -3.90 4.80
N THR A 63 -3.64 -3.64 3.54
CA THR A 63 -3.59 -2.32 2.93
C THR A 63 -4.94 -1.97 2.31
N GLU A 64 -5.42 -0.77 2.59
CA GLU A 64 -6.67 -0.25 2.04
C GLU A 64 -6.44 0.62 0.82
N THR A 65 -5.36 1.40 0.83
CA THR A 65 -5.07 2.37 -0.21
C THR A 65 -3.57 2.48 -0.39
N VAL A 66 -3.13 2.63 -1.64
CA VAL A 66 -1.74 2.93 -1.96
C VAL A 66 -1.68 4.29 -2.63
N LEU A 67 -0.86 5.18 -2.09
CA LEU A 67 -0.57 6.49 -2.67
C LEU A 67 0.75 6.42 -3.44
N PHE A 68 0.79 7.06 -4.59
CA PHE A 68 1.98 7.09 -5.44
C PHE A 68 2.46 8.54 -5.57
N TRP A 69 3.70 8.79 -5.16
CA TRP A 69 4.32 10.10 -5.18
C TRP A 69 5.54 10.08 -6.08
N ILE A 70 5.78 11.18 -6.79
CA ILE A 70 7.00 11.35 -7.57
C ILE A 70 7.78 12.56 -7.05
N MET A 71 9.10 12.44 -7.06
CA MET A 71 9.99 13.54 -6.68
C MET A 71 11.30 13.43 -7.47
N PRO A 72 11.89 14.58 -7.85
CA PRO A 72 13.16 14.56 -8.58
C PRO A 72 14.27 13.93 -7.75
N THR A 73 15.15 13.18 -8.41
CA THR A 73 16.36 12.63 -7.78
C THR A 73 17.29 13.76 -7.41
N GLY A 74 17.94 13.63 -6.26
CA GLY A 74 18.88 14.63 -5.77
C GLY A 74 18.26 15.66 -4.85
N THR A 75 16.95 15.77 -4.82
CA THR A 75 16.27 16.60 -3.84
C THR A 75 16.09 15.81 -2.56
N GLN A 76 16.40 16.41 -1.45
CA GLN A 76 16.29 15.76 -0.15
C GLN A 76 14.97 16.03 0.53
N THR A 77 14.10 16.78 -0.14
CA THR A 77 12.92 17.29 0.52
C THR A 77 11.67 16.55 0.11
N TRP A 78 11.11 15.86 1.06
CA TRP A 78 9.80 15.25 0.97
C TRP A 78 8.73 16.27 0.55
N LYS A 79 8.97 17.54 0.82
CA LYS A 79 8.04 18.62 0.46
C LYS A 79 7.88 18.81 -1.04
N GLU A 80 8.83 18.38 -1.85
CA GLU A 80 8.77 18.52 -3.30
C GLU A 80 8.03 17.37 -3.99
N ARG A 81 7.55 16.41 -3.24
CA ARG A 81 6.83 15.29 -3.81
C ARG A 81 5.51 15.74 -4.40
N LYS A 82 5.12 15.09 -5.48
CA LYS A 82 3.85 15.31 -6.14
C LYS A 82 3.07 14.00 -6.18
N LEU A 83 1.82 14.05 -5.78
CA LEU A 83 0.95 12.88 -5.87
C LEU A 83 0.60 12.64 -7.35
N ILE A 84 0.94 11.46 -7.87
CA ILE A 84 0.64 11.11 -9.26
C ILE A 84 -0.54 10.16 -9.39
N GLY A 85 -0.98 9.58 -8.28
CA GLY A 85 -2.16 8.74 -8.28
C GLY A 85 -2.33 7.97 -7.00
N TYR A 86 -3.42 7.25 -6.91
CA TYR A 86 -3.70 6.36 -5.80
C TYR A 86 -4.61 5.24 -6.28
N ASP A 87 -4.62 4.13 -5.55
CA ASP A 87 -5.52 3.02 -5.82
C ASP A 87 -6.09 2.51 -4.49
N ILE A 88 -7.38 2.30 -4.48
CA ILE A 88 -8.13 1.83 -3.32
C ILE A 88 -8.44 0.36 -3.51
N LYS A 89 -8.31 -0.42 -2.45
CA LYS A 89 -8.59 -1.84 -2.48
C LYS A 89 -10.03 -2.12 -2.93
N GLU A 90 -10.16 -2.98 -3.92
CA GLU A 90 -11.43 -3.52 -4.34
C GLU A 90 -11.65 -4.87 -3.64
N ASP A 91 -12.91 -5.19 -3.35
CA ASP A 91 -13.24 -6.41 -2.58
C ASP A 91 -12.73 -7.69 -3.22
N ASP A 92 -12.65 -7.73 -4.54
CA ASP A 92 -12.29 -8.91 -5.29
C ASP A 92 -10.79 -8.99 -5.60
N LYS A 93 -10.01 -8.00 -5.24
CA LYS A 93 -8.60 -7.99 -5.56
C LYS A 93 -7.75 -8.53 -4.43
N ASP A 94 -6.88 -9.44 -4.78
CA ASP A 94 -5.97 -10.08 -3.85
C ASP A 94 -4.75 -9.22 -3.61
N ASN A 95 -4.92 -8.11 -2.84
CA ASN A 95 -3.79 -7.29 -2.40
C ASN A 95 -3.00 -6.64 -3.55
N GLN A 96 -3.64 -6.39 -4.66
CA GLN A 96 -3.00 -5.79 -5.83
C GLN A 96 -3.49 -4.37 -6.05
N PHE A 97 -2.53 -3.47 -6.26
CA PHE A 97 -2.77 -2.05 -6.48
C PHE A 97 -1.96 -1.60 -7.68
N SER A 98 -2.51 -0.74 -8.50
CA SER A 98 -1.78 -0.23 -9.65
C SER A 98 -2.32 1.12 -10.08
N ILE A 99 -1.44 1.91 -10.72
CA ILE A 99 -1.82 3.10 -11.46
C ILE A 99 -1.05 3.11 -12.78
N THR A 100 -1.59 3.82 -13.75
CA THR A 100 -0.89 4.13 -14.99
C THR A 100 -0.63 5.63 -15.01
N TRP A 101 0.64 6.00 -15.16
CA TRP A 101 1.06 7.39 -15.17
C TRP A 101 1.53 7.79 -16.56
N THR A 102 1.03 8.92 -17.04
CA THR A 102 1.43 9.47 -18.34
C THR A 102 2.69 10.32 -18.16
N ILE A 103 3.71 10.03 -18.97
CA ILE A 103 4.99 10.72 -18.91
C ILE A 103 4.88 12.00 -19.73
N GLU A 104 5.13 13.15 -19.09
CA GLU A 104 5.03 14.45 -19.73
C GLU A 104 6.38 15.08 -20.04
N ARG A 105 7.46 14.48 -19.57
CA ARG A 105 8.80 15.01 -19.74
C ARG A 105 9.64 14.09 -20.63
N PRO A 106 10.50 14.65 -21.49
CA PRO A 106 11.34 13.83 -22.36
C PRO A 106 12.41 13.04 -21.60
N SER A 107 12.90 13.55 -20.47
CA SER A 107 13.87 12.86 -19.63
C SER A 107 13.32 12.69 -18.21
N LEU A 108 13.77 11.64 -17.55
CA LEU A 108 13.40 11.32 -16.19
C LEU A 108 14.62 11.01 -15.34
N LEU A 109 14.65 11.55 -14.16
CA LEU A 109 15.59 11.18 -13.10
C LEU A 109 14.86 11.42 -11.79
N ASP A 110 13.99 10.48 -11.45
CA ASP A 110 13.00 10.68 -10.40
C ASP A 110 12.91 9.46 -9.50
N HIS A 111 12.47 9.68 -8.28
CA HIS A 111 12.01 8.62 -7.38
C HIS A 111 10.50 8.53 -7.42
N VAL A 112 9.97 7.33 -7.41
CA VAL A 112 8.56 7.12 -7.13
C VAL A 112 8.46 6.43 -5.78
N HIS A 113 7.78 7.09 -4.88
CA HIS A 113 7.57 6.64 -3.51
C HIS A 113 6.13 6.21 -3.33
N ILE A 114 5.94 5.04 -2.74
CA ILE A 114 4.59 4.57 -2.41
C ILE A 114 4.38 4.55 -0.91
N GLN A 115 3.14 4.80 -0.54
CA GLN A 115 2.68 4.65 0.84
C GLN A 115 1.49 3.71 0.84
N ALA A 116 1.64 2.59 1.50
CA ALA A 116 0.57 1.63 1.70
C ALA A 116 -0.12 1.95 3.02
N LEU A 117 -1.38 2.29 2.96
CA LEU A 117 -2.15 2.78 4.10
C LEU A 117 -3.12 1.72 4.59
N GLY A 118 -3.11 1.49 5.88
CA GLY A 118 -4.03 0.60 6.59
C GLY A 118 -4.01 0.97 8.06
N GLU A 119 -3.80 0.01 8.95
CA GLU A 119 -3.60 0.27 10.38
C GLU A 119 -2.18 0.78 10.64
N GLY A 120 -1.70 1.64 9.80
CA GLY A 120 -0.37 2.22 9.80
C GLY A 120 0.03 2.51 8.37
N ILE A 121 1.32 2.74 8.16
CA ILE A 121 1.86 3.10 6.86
C ILE A 121 3.11 2.27 6.59
N ALA A 122 3.18 1.66 5.39
CA ALA A 122 4.40 1.06 4.88
C ALA A 122 4.85 1.86 3.67
N ASN A 123 6.15 2.00 3.50
CA ASN A 123 6.77 2.82 2.46
C ASN A 123 7.74 2.01 1.62
N ASP A 124 7.82 2.34 0.33
CA ASP A 124 8.84 1.80 -0.56
C ASP A 124 9.11 2.81 -1.67
N THR A 125 10.25 2.68 -2.33
CA THR A 125 10.68 3.61 -3.36
C THR A 125 11.37 2.88 -4.50
N ILE A 126 11.11 3.31 -5.73
CA ILE A 126 11.87 2.90 -6.90
C ILE A 126 12.43 4.12 -7.61
N ASN A 127 13.48 3.92 -8.39
CA ASN A 127 14.15 4.99 -9.12
C ASN A 127 13.89 4.85 -10.60
N LEU A 128 13.50 5.95 -11.25
CA LEU A 128 13.23 5.98 -12.68
C LEU A 128 14.33 6.77 -13.39
N ILE A 129 14.78 6.25 -14.53
CA ILE A 129 15.70 6.97 -15.40
C ILE A 129 15.27 6.84 -16.84
N ARG A 130 15.31 7.97 -17.55
CA ARG A 130 15.17 8.05 -19.02
C ARG A 130 16.04 9.18 -19.52
N GLU A 131 16.99 8.84 -20.33
CA GLU A 131 17.92 9.78 -20.94
C GLU A 131 17.35 10.47 -22.19
#